data_a727f07e9f311f4a396ea3074948c665
#
_entry.id   a727f07e9f311f4a396ea3074948c665
#
_cell.length_a   1.000
_cell.length_b   1.000
_cell.length_c   1.000
_cell.angle_alpha   90.00
_cell.angle_beta   90.00
_cell.angle_gamma   90.00
#
_symmetry.space_group_name_H-M   'P 1'
#
loop_
_entity.id
_entity.type
_entity.pdbx_description
1 polymer ?
#
loop_
_entity_poly.entity_id
_entity_poly.type
_entity_poly.pdbx_seq_one_letter_code
_entity_poly.pdbx_strand_id
1 'polypeptide(L)'
;MTADDYTAVRCGMNVTKAIIQGDIDAGIGLENVQMVELEEWLAAQGRPRDDVQMLRIDQLAELGCCCFCSILYIANDQFLAANPEKVHKFMRAVKRATDYVLAEPEKAYAEYVDFKPIMGTPVNRKIFERSYAYFSRDLKNVRRDWEKVTNYSKRLGILDAFFTPNYTNEYISWALDADSTDPTGDQKRMAELQKKVAANGGFQRLEVAVSA
;
A
#
# COMPACT_ATOMS: atom_id res chain seq x y z
N MET A 1 13.07 13.45 -19.54
CA MET A 1 13.18 14.26 -18.31
C MET A 1 14.51 13.95 -17.68
N THR A 2 15.33 14.96 -17.47
CA THR A 2 16.67 14.88 -16.87
C THR A 2 16.62 15.59 -15.48
N ALA A 3 17.69 15.53 -14.70
CA ALA A 3 17.76 16.22 -13.42
C ALA A 3 17.63 17.76 -13.54
N ASP A 4 17.89 18.30 -14.74
CA ASP A 4 17.79 19.73 -15.01
C ASP A 4 16.37 20.20 -15.32
N ASP A 5 15.44 19.27 -15.53
CA ASP A 5 14.04 19.56 -15.89
C ASP A 5 13.15 19.79 -14.65
N TYR A 6 13.67 19.56 -13.43
CA TYR A 6 12.91 19.73 -12.18
C TYR A 6 13.81 20.10 -11.00
N THR A 7 13.21 20.72 -10.00
CA THR A 7 13.85 21.00 -8.72
C THR A 7 13.36 20.02 -7.66
N ALA A 8 14.28 19.24 -7.08
CA ALA A 8 13.93 18.29 -6.03
C ALA A 8 13.80 19.00 -4.66
N VAL A 9 12.62 18.91 -4.06
CA VAL A 9 12.32 19.44 -2.73
C VAL A 9 12.13 18.29 -1.74
N ARG A 10 12.83 18.33 -0.61
CA ARG A 10 12.70 17.32 0.43
C ARG A 10 11.57 17.70 1.40
N CYS A 11 10.41 17.07 1.29
CA CYS A 11 9.24 17.30 2.15
C CYS A 11 8.87 16.11 3.05
N GLY A 12 9.56 14.97 2.95
CA GLY A 12 9.26 13.75 3.72
C GLY A 12 7.83 13.27 3.45
N MET A 13 7.09 12.94 4.51
CA MET A 13 5.69 12.50 4.42
C MET A 13 4.69 13.67 4.30
N ASN A 14 5.15 14.94 4.29
CA ASN A 14 4.30 16.12 4.25
C ASN A 14 3.94 16.55 2.80
N VAL A 15 3.84 15.60 1.89
CA VAL A 15 3.57 15.86 0.46
C VAL A 15 2.26 16.65 0.26
N THR A 16 1.17 16.21 0.91
CA THR A 16 -0.12 16.90 0.83
C THR A 16 -0.02 18.35 1.22
N LYS A 17 0.63 18.64 2.36
CA LYS A 17 0.82 19.98 2.85
C LYS A 17 1.65 20.83 1.88
N ALA A 18 2.73 20.29 1.36
CA ALA A 18 3.60 21.00 0.43
C ALA A 18 2.89 21.34 -0.90
N ILE A 19 2.04 20.45 -1.42
CA ILE A 19 1.20 20.71 -2.59
C ILE A 19 0.18 21.82 -2.28
N ILE A 20 -0.52 21.73 -1.15
CA ILE A 20 -1.54 22.72 -0.75
C ILE A 20 -0.93 24.12 -0.57
N GLN A 21 0.28 24.22 -0.06
CA GLN A 21 1.00 25.47 0.14
C GLN A 21 1.66 26.01 -1.13
N GLY A 22 1.70 25.22 -2.21
CA GLY A 22 2.39 25.61 -3.45
C GLY A 22 3.92 25.52 -3.37
N ASP A 23 4.43 24.79 -2.38
CA ASP A 23 5.88 24.57 -2.22
C ASP A 23 6.42 23.59 -3.27
N ILE A 24 5.55 22.71 -3.78
CA ILE A 24 5.85 21.74 -4.83
C ILE A 24 4.66 21.59 -5.80
N ASP A 25 4.94 21.31 -7.06
CA ASP A 25 3.94 21.05 -8.10
C ASP A 25 3.52 19.59 -8.17
N ALA A 26 4.41 18.66 -7.78
CA ALA A 26 4.18 17.23 -7.80
C ALA A 26 4.95 16.53 -6.65
N GLY A 27 4.46 15.38 -6.22
CA GLY A 27 5.12 14.61 -5.17
C GLY A 27 4.72 13.14 -5.20
N ILE A 28 5.53 12.30 -4.54
CA ILE A 28 5.24 10.88 -4.37
C ILE A 28 4.38 10.70 -3.13
N GLY A 29 3.26 9.99 -3.27
CA GLY A 29 2.33 9.71 -2.18
C GLY A 29 1.64 8.36 -2.33
N LEU A 30 0.91 7.98 -1.30
CA LEU A 30 0.06 6.79 -1.30
C LEU A 30 -1.36 7.17 -1.72
N GLU A 31 -1.94 6.38 -2.60
CA GLU A 31 -3.31 6.57 -3.08
C GLU A 31 -4.33 6.57 -1.92
N ASN A 32 -4.12 5.72 -0.95
CA ASN A 32 -5.01 5.57 0.19
C ASN A 32 -4.77 6.57 1.34
N VAL A 33 -3.75 7.43 1.24
CA VAL A 33 -3.45 8.45 2.27
C VAL A 33 -3.41 9.84 1.64
N GLN A 34 -2.31 10.22 0.96
CA GLN A 34 -2.13 11.57 0.45
C GLN A 34 -3.18 11.96 -0.59
N MET A 35 -3.63 11.01 -1.43
CA MET A 35 -4.70 11.32 -2.38
C MET A 35 -6.02 11.59 -1.66
N VAL A 36 -6.36 10.83 -0.61
CA VAL A 36 -7.54 11.09 0.22
C VAL A 36 -7.47 12.47 0.87
N GLU A 37 -6.34 12.82 1.44
CA GLU A 37 -6.14 14.13 2.07
C GLU A 37 -6.35 15.28 1.06
N LEU A 38 -5.81 15.14 -0.16
CA LEU A 38 -5.97 16.13 -1.23
C LEU A 38 -7.42 16.21 -1.71
N GLU A 39 -8.10 15.09 -1.90
CA GLU A 39 -9.51 15.04 -2.29
C GLU A 39 -10.40 15.74 -1.24
N GLU A 40 -10.16 15.49 0.04
CA GLU A 40 -10.91 16.13 1.12
C GLU A 40 -10.63 17.64 1.20
N TRP A 41 -9.38 18.04 1.00
CA TRP A 41 -9.03 19.46 0.93
C TRP A 41 -9.69 20.15 -0.26
N LEU A 42 -9.66 19.56 -1.46
CA LEU A 42 -10.35 20.12 -2.64
C LEU A 42 -11.85 20.26 -2.39
N ALA A 43 -12.48 19.23 -1.83
CA ALA A 43 -13.91 19.25 -1.51
C ALA A 43 -14.24 20.38 -0.52
N ALA A 44 -13.41 20.58 0.51
CA ALA A 44 -13.58 21.70 1.46
C ALA A 44 -13.43 23.08 0.82
N GLN A 45 -12.70 23.20 -0.30
CA GLN A 45 -12.55 24.43 -1.07
C GLN A 45 -13.62 24.58 -2.18
N GLY A 46 -14.53 23.62 -2.34
CA GLY A 46 -15.50 23.59 -3.44
C GLY A 46 -14.85 23.36 -4.81
N ARG A 47 -13.65 22.78 -4.84
CA ARG A 47 -12.90 22.51 -6.06
C ARG A 47 -13.14 21.08 -6.56
N PRO A 48 -13.12 20.87 -7.88
CA PRO A 48 -13.29 19.52 -8.43
C PRO A 48 -12.09 18.64 -8.12
N ARG A 49 -12.34 17.34 -7.97
CA ARG A 49 -11.31 16.32 -7.72
C ARG A 49 -10.22 16.33 -8.80
N ASP A 50 -10.61 16.60 -10.04
CA ASP A 50 -9.71 16.57 -11.21
C ASP A 50 -8.66 17.68 -11.22
N ASP A 51 -8.73 18.63 -10.27
CA ASP A 51 -7.67 19.62 -10.05
C ASP A 51 -6.38 18.97 -9.50
N VAL A 52 -6.46 17.75 -8.99
CA VAL A 52 -5.31 16.92 -8.63
C VAL A 52 -5.28 15.69 -9.51
N GLN A 53 -4.20 15.52 -10.25
CA GLN A 53 -3.97 14.35 -11.08
C GLN A 53 -3.04 13.37 -10.37
N MET A 54 -3.33 12.08 -10.49
CA MET A 54 -2.50 11.02 -9.97
C MET A 54 -1.94 10.18 -11.11
N LEU A 55 -0.60 10.22 -11.28
CA LEU A 55 0.11 9.31 -12.14
C LEU A 55 0.33 7.98 -11.38
N ARG A 56 -0.38 6.96 -11.78
CA ARG A 56 -0.36 5.67 -11.09
C ARG A 56 0.81 4.82 -11.57
N ILE A 57 1.68 4.44 -10.63
CA ILE A 57 2.84 3.58 -10.92
C ILE A 57 2.39 2.21 -11.45
N ASP A 58 1.28 1.67 -10.93
CA ASP A 58 0.74 0.39 -11.35
C ASP A 58 0.17 0.38 -12.79
N GLN A 59 -0.01 1.54 -13.41
CA GLN A 59 -0.45 1.69 -14.80
C GLN A 59 0.71 1.93 -15.77
N LEU A 60 1.91 2.14 -15.28
CA LEU A 60 3.09 2.38 -16.12
C LEU A 60 3.70 1.04 -16.55
N ALA A 61 3.53 0.68 -17.83
CA ALA A 61 4.01 -0.57 -18.39
C ALA A 61 5.52 -0.76 -18.22
N GLU A 62 6.29 0.33 -18.33
CA GLU A 62 7.74 0.31 -18.16
C GLU A 62 8.17 -0.06 -16.74
N LEU A 63 7.32 0.17 -15.75
CA LEU A 63 7.55 -0.21 -14.35
C LEU A 63 7.14 -1.65 -14.05
N GLY A 64 6.62 -2.38 -15.05
CA GLY A 64 6.20 -3.77 -14.92
C GLY A 64 4.87 -3.97 -14.24
N CYS A 65 4.08 -2.90 -14.11
CA CYS A 65 2.70 -2.80 -13.62
C CYS A 65 2.29 -3.72 -12.49
N CYS A 66 1.56 -3.12 -11.55
CA CYS A 66 0.84 -3.65 -10.39
C CYS A 66 1.65 -4.29 -9.26
N CYS A 67 1.11 -4.13 -8.08
CA CYS A 67 1.47 -4.78 -6.82
C CYS A 67 2.95 -4.69 -6.46
N PHE A 68 3.34 -3.53 -5.90
CA PHE A 68 4.59 -3.46 -5.16
C PHE A 68 4.35 -3.91 -3.72
N CYS A 69 5.25 -4.71 -3.17
CA CYS A 69 5.33 -4.90 -1.73
C CYS A 69 5.72 -3.56 -1.09
N SER A 70 4.73 -2.72 -0.77
CA SER A 70 4.99 -1.34 -0.34
C SER A 70 5.14 -1.21 1.18
N ILE A 71 4.47 -2.05 1.95
CA ILE A 71 4.54 -2.04 3.42
C ILE A 71 4.99 -3.42 3.88
N LEU A 72 6.16 -3.45 4.50
CA LEU A 72 6.85 -4.67 4.90
C LEU A 72 7.22 -4.60 6.38
N TYR A 73 7.19 -5.75 7.03
CA TYR A 73 7.85 -5.92 8.32
C TYR A 73 9.33 -6.21 8.08
N ILE A 74 10.19 -5.40 8.63
CA ILE A 74 11.65 -5.53 8.49
C ILE A 74 12.22 -5.91 9.85
N ALA A 75 13.10 -6.88 9.86
CA ALA A 75 13.81 -7.28 11.07
C ALA A 75 15.30 -7.52 10.78
N ASN A 76 16.14 -7.33 11.79
CA ASN A 76 17.56 -7.63 11.69
C ASN A 76 17.77 -9.15 11.69
N ASP A 77 18.67 -9.67 10.83
CA ASP A 77 18.93 -11.11 10.68
C ASP A 77 19.41 -11.76 11.97
N GLN A 78 20.26 -11.08 12.76
CA GLN A 78 20.72 -11.58 14.06
C GLN A 78 19.57 -11.68 15.06
N PHE A 79 18.63 -10.73 15.02
CA PHE A 79 17.43 -10.77 15.85
C PHE A 79 16.53 -11.94 15.45
N LEU A 80 16.32 -12.15 14.15
CA LEU A 80 15.53 -13.28 13.62
C LEU A 80 16.12 -14.62 14.08
N ALA A 81 17.42 -14.79 13.90
CA ALA A 81 18.11 -16.02 14.30
C ALA A 81 18.06 -16.28 15.82
N ALA A 82 18.17 -15.23 16.63
CA ALA A 82 18.14 -15.34 18.09
C ALA A 82 16.73 -15.46 18.70
N ASN A 83 15.68 -15.04 17.97
CA ASN A 83 14.33 -14.91 18.53
C ASN A 83 13.22 -15.47 17.61
N PRO A 84 13.36 -16.61 16.95
CA PRO A 84 12.37 -17.09 15.98
C PRO A 84 10.97 -17.22 16.57
N GLU A 85 10.84 -17.72 17.80
CA GLU A 85 9.55 -17.84 18.48
C GLU A 85 8.86 -16.52 18.76
N LYS A 86 9.62 -15.46 19.06
CA LYS A 86 9.05 -14.12 19.23
C LYS A 86 8.49 -13.60 17.92
N VAL A 87 9.22 -13.82 16.81
CA VAL A 87 8.79 -13.41 15.48
C VAL A 87 7.53 -14.15 15.06
N HIS A 88 7.47 -15.48 15.27
CA HIS A 88 6.25 -16.25 15.04
C HIS A 88 5.06 -15.74 15.86
N LYS A 89 5.27 -15.42 17.15
CA LYS A 89 4.21 -14.85 18.01
C LYS A 89 3.75 -13.48 17.53
N PHE A 90 4.68 -12.63 17.12
CA PHE A 90 4.37 -11.31 16.55
C PHE A 90 3.54 -11.46 15.27
N MET A 91 3.98 -12.29 14.32
CA MET A 91 3.27 -12.50 13.07
C MET A 91 1.86 -13.08 13.27
N ARG A 92 1.68 -14.00 14.25
CA ARG A 92 0.35 -14.48 14.63
C ARG A 92 -0.54 -13.36 15.19
N ALA A 93 0.02 -12.46 16.00
CA ALA A 93 -0.74 -11.32 16.51
C ALA A 93 -1.18 -10.39 15.39
N VAL A 94 -0.28 -10.08 14.44
CA VAL A 94 -0.59 -9.29 13.25
C VAL A 94 -1.67 -9.96 12.40
N LYS A 95 -1.55 -11.27 12.16
CA LYS A 95 -2.56 -12.04 11.41
C LYS A 95 -3.93 -11.96 12.06
N ARG A 96 -4.01 -12.17 13.38
CA ARG A 96 -5.28 -12.06 14.11
C ARG A 96 -5.89 -10.68 14.01
N ALA A 97 -5.07 -9.63 14.14
CA ALA A 97 -5.54 -8.24 13.97
C ALA A 97 -6.03 -7.98 12.54
N THR A 98 -5.30 -8.49 11.55
CA THR A 98 -5.71 -8.41 10.14
C THR A 98 -7.04 -9.11 9.90
N ASP A 99 -7.19 -10.35 10.36
CA ASP A 99 -8.44 -11.10 10.24
C ASP A 99 -9.61 -10.37 10.90
N TYR A 100 -9.37 -9.78 12.07
CA TYR A 100 -10.38 -9.00 12.76
C TYR A 100 -10.80 -7.76 11.97
N VAL A 101 -9.84 -6.96 11.49
CA VAL A 101 -10.13 -5.80 10.62
C VAL A 101 -10.92 -6.22 9.38
N LEU A 102 -10.56 -7.35 8.79
CA LEU A 102 -11.22 -7.84 7.58
C LEU A 102 -12.63 -8.37 7.82
N ALA A 103 -12.89 -8.94 8.99
CA ALA A 103 -14.20 -9.47 9.36
C ALA A 103 -15.16 -8.38 9.89
N GLU A 104 -14.64 -7.46 10.71
CA GLU A 104 -15.42 -6.47 11.46
C GLU A 104 -14.87 -5.05 11.29
N PRO A 105 -14.78 -4.50 10.06
CA PRO A 105 -14.06 -3.27 9.79
C PRO A 105 -14.60 -2.06 10.54
N GLU A 106 -15.92 -1.93 10.69
CA GLU A 106 -16.55 -0.85 11.43
C GLU A 106 -16.17 -0.86 12.91
N LYS A 107 -16.24 -2.05 13.51
CA LYS A 107 -15.91 -2.25 14.90
C LYS A 107 -14.41 -2.05 15.13
N ALA A 108 -13.58 -2.58 14.26
CA ALA A 108 -12.13 -2.40 14.32
C ALA A 108 -11.73 -0.93 14.21
N TYR A 109 -12.40 -0.15 13.37
CA TYR A 109 -12.14 1.29 13.29
C TYR A 109 -12.60 2.01 14.57
N ALA A 110 -13.77 1.68 15.12
CA ALA A 110 -14.24 2.27 16.36
C ALA A 110 -13.27 2.00 17.53
N GLU A 111 -12.83 0.76 17.70
CA GLU A 111 -11.83 0.39 18.71
C GLU A 111 -10.46 1.07 18.47
N TYR A 112 -10.08 1.26 17.21
CA TYR A 112 -8.87 2.01 16.88
C TYR A 112 -8.97 3.47 17.27
N VAL A 113 -10.11 4.10 17.06
CA VAL A 113 -10.38 5.48 17.49
C VAL A 113 -10.42 5.59 19.02
N ASP A 114 -11.03 4.63 19.71
CA ASP A 114 -11.02 4.58 21.19
C ASP A 114 -9.59 4.49 21.74
N PHE A 115 -8.75 3.67 21.11
CA PHE A 115 -7.33 3.56 21.47
C PHE A 115 -6.52 4.82 21.14
N LYS A 116 -6.84 5.46 20.00
CA LYS A 116 -6.10 6.64 19.50
C LYS A 116 -7.07 7.70 18.96
N PRO A 117 -7.65 8.54 19.86
CA PRO A 117 -8.73 9.47 19.50
C PRO A 117 -8.42 10.45 18.36
N ILE A 118 -7.16 10.80 18.14
CA ILE A 118 -6.74 11.67 17.02
C ILE A 118 -7.09 11.07 15.65
N MET A 119 -7.32 9.75 15.57
CA MET A 119 -7.70 9.06 14.35
C MET A 119 -9.19 9.18 14.02
N GLY A 120 -10.01 9.71 14.93
CA GLY A 120 -11.45 9.85 14.80
C GLY A 120 -11.92 11.03 13.95
N THR A 121 -11.16 11.41 12.91
CA THR A 121 -11.54 12.47 11.97
C THR A 121 -12.20 11.89 10.70
N PRO A 122 -13.07 12.67 10.01
CA PRO A 122 -13.65 12.23 8.73
C PRO A 122 -12.59 11.83 7.68
N VAL A 123 -11.49 12.55 7.62
CA VAL A 123 -10.37 12.25 6.70
C VAL A 123 -9.73 10.91 7.06
N ASN A 124 -9.40 10.68 8.33
CA ASN A 124 -8.82 9.41 8.78
C ASN A 124 -9.78 8.23 8.60
N ARG A 125 -11.08 8.45 8.75
CA ARG A 125 -12.10 7.45 8.43
C ARG A 125 -12.00 7.04 6.95
N LYS A 126 -11.96 7.99 6.03
CA LYS A 126 -11.83 7.72 4.60
C LYS A 126 -10.50 7.06 4.24
N ILE A 127 -9.40 7.47 4.88
CA ILE A 127 -8.10 6.80 4.75
C ILE A 127 -8.20 5.33 5.18
N PHE A 128 -8.84 5.05 6.30
CA PHE A 128 -9.01 3.68 6.78
C PHE A 128 -9.87 2.84 5.82
N GLU A 129 -11.00 3.38 5.36
CA GLU A 129 -11.87 2.74 4.37
C GLU A 129 -11.14 2.41 3.07
N ARG A 130 -10.36 3.35 2.55
CA ARG A 130 -9.57 3.14 1.33
C ARG A 130 -8.43 2.15 1.55
N SER A 131 -7.79 2.20 2.70
CA SER A 131 -6.72 1.28 3.09
C SER A 131 -7.21 -0.16 3.24
N TYR A 132 -8.45 -0.36 3.66
CA TYR A 132 -9.05 -1.68 3.84
C TYR A 132 -8.96 -2.55 2.58
N ALA A 133 -9.06 -1.95 1.40
CA ALA A 133 -8.96 -2.63 0.12
C ALA A 133 -7.60 -3.30 -0.10
N TYR A 134 -6.54 -2.78 0.53
CA TYR A 134 -5.15 -3.20 0.33
C TYR A 134 -4.61 -4.13 1.42
N PHE A 135 -5.41 -4.51 2.41
CA PHE A 135 -4.97 -5.46 3.42
C PHE A 135 -4.68 -6.84 2.80
N SER A 136 -3.49 -7.36 3.07
CA SER A 136 -3.14 -8.74 2.71
C SER A 136 -3.84 -9.72 3.67
N ARG A 137 -4.49 -10.75 3.13
CA ARG A 137 -5.14 -11.78 3.94
C ARG A 137 -4.15 -12.71 4.61
N ASP A 138 -3.10 -13.07 3.89
CA ASP A 138 -2.14 -14.10 4.30
C ASP A 138 -0.80 -13.53 4.76
N LEU A 139 -0.58 -12.22 4.58
CA LEU A 139 0.66 -11.50 4.91
C LEU A 139 1.90 -12.10 4.21
N LYS A 140 1.68 -12.73 3.07
CA LYS A 140 2.69 -13.47 2.33
C LYS A 140 3.56 -12.53 1.50
N ASN A 141 4.86 -12.79 1.51
CA ASN A 141 5.75 -12.26 0.48
C ASN A 141 5.54 -13.04 -0.82
N VAL A 142 5.25 -12.35 -1.91
CA VAL A 142 5.02 -12.94 -3.23
C VAL A 142 6.27 -12.76 -4.08
N ARG A 143 6.85 -13.88 -4.54
CA ARG A 143 8.10 -13.88 -5.32
C ARG A 143 8.01 -12.98 -6.55
N ARG A 144 6.92 -13.07 -7.30
CA ARG A 144 6.68 -12.25 -8.48
C ARG A 144 6.80 -10.75 -8.21
N ASP A 145 6.25 -10.28 -7.09
CA ASP A 145 6.26 -8.86 -6.75
C ASP A 145 7.67 -8.39 -6.37
N TRP A 146 8.43 -9.22 -5.68
CA TRP A 146 9.85 -8.97 -5.42
C TRP A 146 10.69 -8.95 -6.70
N GLU A 147 10.44 -9.87 -7.63
CA GLU A 147 11.11 -9.89 -8.94
C GLU A 147 10.84 -8.63 -9.75
N LYS A 148 9.60 -8.13 -9.77
CA LYS A 148 9.24 -6.87 -10.45
C LYS A 148 10.01 -5.68 -9.89
N VAL A 149 9.97 -5.47 -8.58
CA VAL A 149 10.68 -4.35 -7.93
C VAL A 149 12.18 -4.45 -8.15
N THR A 150 12.74 -5.65 -8.00
CA THR A 150 14.17 -5.90 -8.20
C THR A 150 14.60 -5.60 -9.65
N ASN A 151 13.86 -6.12 -10.62
CA ASN A 151 14.17 -5.92 -12.04
C ASN A 151 14.06 -4.44 -12.44
N TYR A 152 13.06 -3.74 -11.92
CA TYR A 152 12.92 -2.31 -12.12
C TYR A 152 14.12 -1.54 -11.56
N SER A 153 14.48 -1.82 -10.32
CA SER A 153 15.60 -1.14 -9.65
C SER A 153 16.95 -1.43 -10.31
N LYS A 154 17.15 -2.65 -10.85
CA LYS A 154 18.32 -3.00 -11.65
C LYS A 154 18.38 -2.21 -12.96
N ARG A 155 17.24 -2.05 -13.66
CA ARG A 155 17.18 -1.25 -14.90
C ARG A 155 17.52 0.22 -14.66
N LEU A 156 17.18 0.76 -13.51
CA LEU A 156 17.53 2.13 -13.11
C LEU A 156 18.96 2.26 -12.59
N GLY A 157 19.72 1.18 -12.48
CA GLY A 157 21.06 1.21 -11.89
C GLY A 157 21.09 1.47 -10.39
N ILE A 158 19.95 1.34 -9.70
CA ILE A 158 19.84 1.49 -8.24
C ILE A 158 20.40 0.26 -7.53
N LEU A 159 20.16 -0.91 -8.11
CA LEU A 159 20.65 -2.20 -7.60
C LEU A 159 21.65 -2.80 -8.56
N ASP A 160 22.64 -3.51 -7.99
CA ASP A 160 23.57 -4.34 -8.74
C ASP A 160 22.84 -5.44 -9.53
N ALA A 161 23.39 -5.81 -10.70
CA ALA A 161 22.79 -6.83 -11.57
C ALA A 161 22.62 -8.20 -10.86
N PHE A 162 23.52 -8.51 -9.93
CA PHE A 162 23.52 -9.77 -9.18
C PHE A 162 22.73 -9.70 -7.86
N PHE A 163 22.15 -8.55 -7.52
CA PHE A 163 21.37 -8.40 -6.30
C PHE A 163 20.21 -9.40 -6.24
N THR A 164 20.04 -10.05 -5.10
CA THR A 164 18.91 -10.93 -4.79
C THR A 164 18.21 -10.40 -3.54
N PRO A 165 16.89 -10.22 -3.57
CA PRO A 165 16.15 -9.73 -2.41
C PRO A 165 16.16 -10.75 -1.27
N ASN A 166 16.42 -10.28 -0.05
CA ASN A 166 16.35 -11.08 1.17
C ASN A 166 14.97 -10.95 1.81
N TYR A 167 14.07 -11.87 1.51
CA TYR A 167 12.75 -11.96 2.14
C TYR A 167 12.44 -13.41 2.50
N THR A 168 11.55 -13.60 3.48
CA THR A 168 11.15 -14.94 3.92
C THR A 168 9.67 -15.02 4.27
N ASN A 169 9.07 -16.18 4.12
CA ASN A 169 7.76 -16.57 4.62
C ASN A 169 7.84 -17.60 5.76
N GLU A 170 9.02 -17.92 6.27
CA GLU A 170 9.25 -18.96 7.29
C GLU A 170 8.56 -18.65 8.62
N TYR A 171 8.33 -17.37 8.93
CA TYR A 171 7.73 -16.95 10.21
C TYR A 171 6.20 -16.90 10.20
N ILE A 172 5.56 -17.28 9.10
CA ILE A 172 4.11 -17.45 9.02
C ILE A 172 3.76 -18.94 9.13
N SER A 173 2.77 -19.27 9.99
CA SER A 173 2.41 -20.64 10.36
C SER A 173 1.06 -21.12 9.80
N TRP A 174 0.40 -20.30 9.01
CA TRP A 174 -0.86 -20.61 8.32
C TRP A 174 -0.59 -21.04 6.88
N ALA A 175 -1.56 -21.73 6.29
CA ALA A 175 -1.47 -22.14 4.89
C ALA A 175 -1.38 -20.92 3.96
N LEU A 176 -0.53 -21.03 2.95
CA LEU A 176 -0.33 -20.01 1.93
C LEU A 176 -0.95 -20.48 0.62
N ASP A 177 -1.64 -19.57 -0.04
CA ASP A 177 -2.09 -19.81 -1.41
C ASP A 177 -0.89 -19.92 -2.36
N ALA A 178 -1.07 -20.65 -3.45
CA ALA A 178 -0.07 -20.70 -4.51
C ALA A 178 0.19 -19.30 -5.07
N ASP A 179 1.40 -19.06 -5.54
CA ASP A 179 1.73 -17.81 -6.20
C ASP A 179 0.88 -17.62 -7.46
N SER A 180 0.22 -16.47 -7.57
CA SER A 180 -0.50 -16.12 -8.79
C SER A 180 0.48 -15.95 -9.95
N THR A 181 0.19 -16.62 -11.05
CA THR A 181 0.95 -16.52 -12.30
C THR A 181 0.26 -15.64 -13.34
N ASP A 182 -0.93 -15.12 -13.03
CA ASP A 182 -1.70 -14.25 -13.94
C ASP A 182 -1.58 -12.76 -13.59
N PRO A 183 -0.57 -12.06 -14.12
CA PRO A 183 -0.39 -10.63 -13.89
C PRO A 183 -1.51 -9.79 -14.52
N THR A 184 -2.17 -10.28 -15.57
CA THR A 184 -3.27 -9.57 -16.25
C THR A 184 -4.53 -9.57 -15.41
N GLY A 185 -4.82 -10.68 -14.72
CA GLY A 185 -5.94 -10.80 -13.80
C GLY A 185 -5.82 -9.83 -12.63
N ASP A 186 -4.62 -9.70 -12.06
CA ASP A 186 -4.37 -8.79 -10.95
C ASP A 186 -4.55 -7.32 -11.34
N GLN A 187 -4.10 -6.92 -12.53
CA GLN A 187 -4.30 -5.56 -13.03
C GLN A 187 -5.77 -5.20 -13.20
N LYS A 188 -6.57 -6.11 -13.79
CA LYS A 188 -8.01 -5.90 -13.93
C LYS A 188 -8.70 -5.79 -12.57
N ARG A 189 -8.37 -6.68 -11.64
CA ARG A 189 -8.92 -6.66 -10.28
C ARG A 189 -8.61 -5.36 -9.54
N MET A 190 -7.36 -4.89 -9.63
CA MET A 190 -6.98 -3.61 -9.03
C MET A 190 -7.71 -2.44 -9.66
N ALA A 191 -7.86 -2.39 -10.98
CA ALA A 191 -8.61 -1.35 -11.66
C ALA A 191 -10.09 -1.34 -11.28
N GLU A 192 -10.71 -2.50 -11.16
CA GLU A 192 -12.11 -2.64 -10.70
C GLU A 192 -12.28 -2.21 -9.25
N LEU A 193 -11.36 -2.62 -8.37
CA LEU A 193 -11.37 -2.22 -6.97
C LEU A 193 -11.29 -0.71 -6.83
N GLN A 194 -10.36 -0.08 -7.53
CA GLN A 194 -10.17 1.36 -7.50
C GLN A 194 -11.41 2.12 -7.96
N LYS A 195 -12.09 1.62 -9.01
CA LYS A 195 -13.38 2.17 -9.45
C LYS A 195 -14.45 2.07 -8.36
N LYS A 196 -14.55 0.90 -7.70
CA LYS A 196 -15.52 0.69 -6.62
C LYS A 196 -15.23 1.59 -5.42
N VAL A 197 -13.98 1.68 -5.00
CA VAL A 197 -13.56 2.54 -3.88
C VAL A 197 -13.81 4.01 -4.18
N ALA A 198 -13.52 4.46 -5.41
CA ALA A 198 -13.76 5.84 -5.83
C ALA A 198 -15.25 6.18 -5.97
N ALA A 199 -16.09 5.22 -6.38
CA ALA A 199 -17.52 5.45 -6.64
C ALA A 199 -18.39 5.43 -5.38
N ASN A 200 -18.13 4.53 -4.44
CA ASN A 200 -19.09 4.19 -3.39
C ASN A 200 -18.63 4.55 -1.96
N GLY A 201 -17.35 4.85 -1.76
CA GLY A 201 -16.80 4.97 -0.40
C GLY A 201 -16.99 3.68 0.43
N GLY A 202 -16.67 3.74 1.72
CA GLY A 202 -16.84 2.61 2.62
C GLY A 202 -15.82 1.48 2.47
N PHE A 203 -16.07 0.38 3.17
CA PHE A 203 -15.16 -0.77 3.20
C PHE A 203 -15.35 -1.67 1.98
N GLN A 204 -14.51 -1.50 0.97
CA GLN A 204 -14.52 -2.29 -0.25
C GLN A 204 -13.32 -3.23 -0.30
N ARG A 205 -13.55 -4.47 -0.76
CA ARG A 205 -12.48 -5.44 -0.97
C ARG A 205 -12.46 -5.96 -2.41
N LEU A 206 -11.25 -6.34 -2.83
CA LEU A 206 -11.10 -7.26 -3.96
C LEU A 206 -11.63 -8.63 -3.54
N GLU A 207 -12.76 -9.03 -4.11
CA GLU A 207 -13.16 -10.43 -4.09
C GLU A 207 -12.20 -11.19 -5.02
N VAL A 208 -11.25 -11.86 -4.43
CA VAL A 208 -10.47 -12.87 -5.16
C VAL A 208 -11.44 -14.01 -5.41
N ALA A 209 -11.89 -14.18 -6.65
CA ALA A 209 -12.56 -15.39 -7.05
C ALA A 209 -11.56 -16.54 -6.81
N VAL A 210 -11.75 -17.27 -5.73
CA VAL A 210 -11.09 -18.55 -5.53
C VAL A 210 -11.72 -19.43 -6.59
N SER A 211 -11.03 -19.65 -7.69
CA SER A 211 -11.38 -20.71 -8.62
C SER A 211 -11.29 -22.02 -7.86
N ALA A 212 -12.44 -22.64 -7.65
CA ALA A 212 -12.57 -23.97 -7.08
C ALA A 212 -11.82 -25.00 -7.94
#